data_1bcc6798eca8238beb665711b39abc57
#
_entry.id   1bcc6798eca8238beb665711b39abc57
#
_cell.length_a   1.000
_cell.length_b   1.000
_cell.length_c   1.000
_cell.angle_alpha   90.00
_cell.angle_beta   90.00
_cell.angle_gamma   90.00
#
_symmetry.space_group_name_H-M   'P 1'
#
loop_
_entity.id
_entity.type
_entity.pdbx_description
1 polymer ?
#
loop_
_entity_poly.entity_id
_entity_poly.type
_entity_poly.pdbx_seq_one_letter_code
_entity_poly.pdbx_strand_id
1 'polypeptide(L)'
;MEIIIQCIACVFATMFFGKLLGQPRQTLLYTALIGLNGYILYLLLGGSTLAFFVCGLVSGLLCELTARLKRMVTTLFFISAIIPIVPGLGLYRTMMFVAAEDYERALVVGTETLVGIGAIALGLTIATAVFANIRFPSGKASPK
;
A
#
# COMPACT_ATOMS: atom_id res chain seq x y z
N MET A 1 2.49 18.10 15.42
CA MET A 1 2.89 16.97 16.27
C MET A 1 2.21 15.65 15.80
N GLU A 2 0.94 15.69 15.44
CA GLU A 2 0.18 14.51 14.98
C GLU A 2 0.76 13.84 13.73
N ILE A 3 1.16 14.60 12.71
CA ILE A 3 1.72 14.05 11.47
C ILE A 3 3.00 13.24 11.71
N ILE A 4 3.86 13.71 12.62
CA ILE A 4 5.11 13.02 12.96
C ILE A 4 4.81 11.67 13.63
N ILE A 5 3.85 11.66 14.57
CA ILE A 5 3.42 10.43 15.25
C ILE A 5 2.83 9.44 14.24
N GLN A 6 2.01 9.91 13.30
CA GLN A 6 1.44 9.09 12.23
C GLN A 6 2.51 8.51 11.30
N CYS A 7 3.51 9.29 10.92
CA CYS A 7 4.63 8.80 10.11
C CYS A 7 5.45 7.73 10.85
N ILE A 8 5.72 7.93 12.14
CA ILE A 8 6.42 6.95 12.97
C ILE A 8 5.58 5.66 13.09
N ALA A 9 4.29 5.78 13.36
CA ALA A 9 3.37 4.64 13.43
C ALA A 9 3.31 3.88 12.10
N CYS A 10 3.30 4.58 10.97
CA CYS A 10 3.32 4.00 9.63
C CYS A 10 4.58 3.15 9.41
N VAL A 11 5.77 3.67 9.78
CA VAL A 11 7.04 2.95 9.66
C VAL A 11 7.03 1.68 10.51
N PHE A 12 6.62 1.78 11.77
CA PHE A 12 6.55 0.62 12.66
C PHE A 12 5.55 -0.42 12.16
N ALA A 13 4.35 0.01 11.77
CA ALA A 13 3.33 -0.89 11.22
C ALA A 13 3.88 -1.66 10.00
N THR A 14 4.47 -0.95 9.04
CA THR A 14 5.04 -1.55 7.82
C THR A 14 6.15 -2.56 8.16
N MET A 15 7.04 -2.23 9.10
CA MET A 15 8.11 -3.13 9.53
C MET A 15 7.58 -4.39 10.23
N PHE A 16 6.60 -4.25 11.13
CA PHE A 16 6.02 -5.38 11.83
C PHE A 16 5.26 -6.32 10.89
N PHE A 17 4.49 -5.77 9.96
CA PHE A 17 3.81 -6.58 8.94
C PHE A 17 4.79 -7.26 8.00
N GLY A 18 5.84 -6.56 7.56
CA GLY A 18 6.90 -7.18 6.77
C GLY A 18 7.56 -8.35 7.48
N LYS A 19 7.84 -8.21 8.78
CA LYS A 19 8.39 -9.29 9.60
C LYS A 19 7.41 -10.45 9.77
N LEU A 20 6.12 -10.17 9.96
CA LEU A 20 5.07 -11.18 10.08
C LEU A 20 4.92 -12.01 8.80
N LEU A 21 5.10 -11.37 7.63
CA LEU A 21 5.09 -12.02 6.33
C LEU A 21 6.39 -12.75 5.98
N GLY A 22 7.33 -12.85 6.91
CA GLY A 22 8.60 -13.56 6.71
C GLY A 22 9.63 -12.81 5.88
N GLN A 23 9.50 -11.48 5.76
CA GLN A 23 10.46 -10.66 5.04
C GLN A 23 11.83 -10.66 5.73
N PRO A 24 12.96 -10.81 4.99
CA PRO A 24 14.29 -10.71 5.56
C PRO A 24 14.54 -9.33 6.20
N ARG A 25 15.25 -9.32 7.32
CA ARG A 25 15.54 -8.08 8.06
C ARG A 25 16.16 -6.97 7.20
N GLN A 26 16.96 -7.35 6.20
CA GLN A 26 17.65 -6.43 5.31
C GLN A 26 16.70 -5.67 4.37
N THR A 27 15.50 -6.20 4.12
CA THR A 27 14.52 -5.59 3.21
C THR A 27 13.41 -4.84 3.94
N LEU A 28 13.25 -5.03 5.25
CA LEU A 28 12.23 -4.35 6.06
C LEU A 28 12.35 -2.82 6.00
N LEU A 29 13.58 -2.31 6.01
CA LEU A 29 13.82 -0.85 5.92
C LEU A 29 13.33 -0.28 4.59
N TYR A 30 13.57 -0.99 3.48
CA TYR A 30 13.10 -0.55 2.15
C TYR A 30 11.58 -0.51 2.09
N THR A 31 10.93 -1.54 2.63
CA THR A 31 9.46 -1.60 2.68
C THR A 31 8.88 -0.47 3.55
N ALA A 32 9.51 -0.20 4.69
CA ALA A 32 9.12 0.90 5.57
C ALA A 32 9.24 2.27 4.89
N LEU A 33 10.32 2.49 4.12
CA LEU A 33 10.50 3.72 3.35
C LEU A 33 9.47 3.87 2.23
N ILE A 34 9.10 2.77 1.57
CA ILE A 34 8.07 2.78 0.53
C ILE A 34 6.70 3.11 1.14
N GLY A 35 6.34 2.46 2.25
CA GLY A 35 5.09 2.74 2.95
C GLY A 35 5.01 4.17 3.46
N LEU A 36 6.10 4.69 4.03
CA LEU A 36 6.21 6.08 4.48
C LEU A 36 6.05 7.07 3.31
N ASN A 37 6.72 6.81 2.18
CA ASN A 37 6.60 7.64 0.99
C ASN A 37 5.15 7.68 0.47
N GLY A 38 4.49 6.52 0.39
CA GLY A 38 3.08 6.43 0.01
C GLY A 38 2.18 7.23 0.97
N TYR A 39 2.42 7.13 2.28
CA TYR A 39 1.65 7.87 3.28
C TYR A 39 1.86 9.39 3.18
N ILE A 40 3.09 9.84 2.99
CA ILE A 40 3.40 11.27 2.79
C ILE A 40 2.70 11.80 1.53
N LEU A 41 2.75 11.06 0.42
CA LEU A 41 2.05 11.40 -0.82
C LEU A 41 0.53 11.53 -0.59
N TYR A 42 -0.06 10.62 0.17
CA TYR A 42 -1.47 10.67 0.55
C TYR A 42 -1.83 11.96 1.30
N LEU A 43 -0.99 12.35 2.26
CA LEU A 43 -1.19 13.60 3.01
C LEU A 43 -1.04 14.84 2.12
N LEU A 44 -0.05 14.87 1.24
CA LEU A 44 0.21 15.99 0.33
C LEU A 44 -0.92 16.21 -0.67
N LEU A 45 -1.56 15.13 -1.14
CA LEU A 45 -2.67 15.19 -2.09
C LEU A 45 -4.05 15.37 -1.42
N GLY A 46 -4.09 15.63 -0.10
CA GLY A 46 -5.32 15.95 0.62
C GLY A 46 -6.33 14.80 0.74
N GLY A 47 -5.89 13.54 0.67
CA GLY A 47 -6.73 12.36 0.92
C GLY A 47 -7.83 12.09 -0.11
N SER A 48 -7.74 12.67 -1.30
CA SER A 48 -8.71 12.48 -2.38
C SER A 48 -8.60 11.09 -3.04
N THR A 49 -9.59 10.69 -3.82
CA THR A 49 -9.54 9.43 -4.61
C THR A 49 -8.32 9.39 -5.53
N LEU A 50 -7.94 10.52 -6.11
CA LEU A 50 -6.72 10.64 -6.91
C LEU A 50 -5.46 10.39 -6.06
N ALA A 51 -5.46 10.80 -4.78
CA ALA A 51 -4.36 10.52 -3.87
C ALA A 51 -4.16 9.01 -3.71
N PHE A 52 -5.22 8.24 -3.51
CA PHE A 52 -5.15 6.78 -3.41
C PHE A 52 -4.58 6.14 -4.67
N PHE A 53 -5.00 6.61 -5.85
CA PHE A 53 -4.48 6.11 -7.13
C PHE A 53 -2.97 6.39 -7.28
N VAL A 54 -2.55 7.63 -7.05
CA VAL A 54 -1.15 8.05 -7.17
C VAL A 54 -0.27 7.32 -6.14
N CYS A 55 -0.75 7.19 -4.89
CA CYS A 55 -0.04 6.45 -3.85
C CYS A 55 0.12 4.97 -4.23
N GLY A 56 -0.94 4.33 -4.73
CA GLY A 56 -0.90 2.95 -5.22
C GLY A 56 0.09 2.78 -6.37
N LEU A 57 0.07 3.70 -7.34
CA LEU A 57 0.98 3.67 -8.49
C LEU A 57 2.44 3.83 -8.07
N VAL A 58 2.76 4.88 -7.31
CA VAL A 58 4.14 5.17 -6.88
C VAL A 58 4.67 4.08 -5.95
N SER A 59 3.89 3.68 -4.94
CA SER A 59 4.29 2.59 -4.05
C SER A 59 4.45 1.28 -4.81
N GLY A 60 3.59 1.00 -5.78
CA GLY A 60 3.69 -0.16 -6.66
C GLY A 60 4.98 -0.19 -7.47
N LEU A 61 5.33 0.93 -8.12
CA LEU A 61 6.58 1.06 -8.89
C LEU A 61 7.80 0.87 -7.99
N LEU A 62 7.83 1.46 -6.81
CA LEU A 62 8.93 1.32 -5.85
C LEU A 62 9.05 -0.12 -5.32
N CYS A 63 7.92 -0.80 -5.06
CA CYS A 63 7.90 -2.20 -4.66
C CYS A 63 8.48 -3.12 -5.76
N GLU A 64 8.03 -2.94 -7.02
CA GLU A 64 8.54 -3.70 -8.16
C GLU A 64 10.04 -3.50 -8.35
N LEU A 65 10.50 -2.24 -8.31
CA LEU A 65 11.91 -1.93 -8.43
C LEU A 65 12.73 -2.58 -7.31
N THR A 66 12.27 -2.45 -6.06
CA THR A 66 12.97 -3.01 -4.89
C THR A 66 12.98 -4.54 -4.91
N ALA A 67 11.87 -5.18 -5.28
CA ALA A 67 11.78 -6.63 -5.40
C ALA A 67 12.77 -7.17 -6.43
N ARG A 68 12.90 -6.50 -7.58
CA ARG A 68 13.86 -6.87 -8.63
C ARG A 68 15.31 -6.67 -8.20
N LEU A 69 15.62 -5.55 -7.55
CA LEU A 69 16.97 -5.28 -7.02
C LEU A 69 17.39 -6.30 -5.96
N LYS A 70 16.45 -6.73 -5.12
CA LYS A 70 16.68 -7.72 -4.06
C LYS A 70 16.43 -9.16 -4.50
N ARG A 71 15.98 -9.40 -5.74
CA ARG A 71 15.63 -10.71 -6.29
C ARG A 71 14.63 -11.46 -5.41
N MET A 72 13.61 -10.76 -4.94
CA MET A 72 12.57 -11.27 -4.06
C MET A 72 11.20 -11.15 -4.72
N VAL A 73 10.21 -11.84 -4.14
CA VAL A 73 8.82 -11.79 -4.61
C VAL A 73 8.22 -10.42 -4.29
N THR A 74 7.70 -9.75 -5.31
CA THR A 74 7.13 -8.38 -5.21
C THR A 74 5.93 -8.31 -4.24
N THR A 75 5.14 -9.40 -4.15
CA THR A 75 3.95 -9.48 -3.30
C THR A 75 4.25 -9.19 -1.83
N LEU A 76 5.41 -9.61 -1.32
CA LEU A 76 5.82 -9.35 0.06
C LEU A 76 5.95 -7.85 0.35
N PHE A 77 6.51 -7.10 -0.62
CA PHE A 77 6.66 -5.66 -0.51
C PHE A 77 5.32 -4.95 -0.64
N PHE A 78 4.47 -5.38 -1.59
CA PHE A 78 3.14 -4.79 -1.80
C PHE A 78 2.28 -4.85 -0.55
N ILE A 79 2.08 -6.05 0.00
CA ILE A 79 1.20 -6.22 1.16
C ILE A 79 1.68 -5.35 2.31
N SER A 80 2.97 -5.40 2.65
CA SER A 80 3.51 -4.65 3.78
C SER A 80 3.45 -3.14 3.58
N ALA A 81 3.74 -2.63 2.37
CA ALA A 81 3.78 -1.19 2.09
C ALA A 81 2.39 -0.56 1.98
N ILE A 82 1.37 -1.33 1.57
CA ILE A 82 0.03 -0.80 1.31
C ILE A 82 -0.83 -0.76 2.58
N ILE A 83 -0.59 -1.64 3.56
CA ILE A 83 -1.39 -1.72 4.79
C ILE A 83 -1.65 -0.35 5.43
N PRO A 84 -0.67 0.56 5.58
CA PRO A 84 -0.93 1.86 6.17
C PRO A 84 -1.77 2.81 5.31
N ILE A 85 -1.86 2.56 3.99
CA ILE A 85 -2.54 3.42 3.02
C ILE A 85 -3.99 2.98 2.80
N VAL A 86 -4.30 1.70 3.04
CA VAL A 86 -5.66 1.17 2.89
C VAL A 86 -6.62 1.92 3.81
N PRO A 87 -7.77 2.41 3.30
CA PRO A 87 -8.72 3.19 4.09
C PRO A 87 -9.53 2.32 5.07
N GLY A 88 -8.82 1.68 6.03
CA GLY A 88 -9.44 0.82 7.04
C GLY A 88 -10.43 1.55 7.95
N LEU A 89 -10.15 2.82 8.25
CA LEU A 89 -11.07 3.66 9.03
C LEU A 89 -12.37 3.93 8.29
N GLY A 90 -12.33 4.05 6.96
CA GLY A 90 -13.52 4.19 6.12
C GLY A 90 -14.42 2.96 6.22
N LEU A 91 -13.83 1.76 6.10
CA LEU A 91 -14.56 0.50 6.28
C LEU A 91 -15.18 0.39 7.67
N TYR A 92 -14.42 0.71 8.72
CA TYR A 92 -14.92 0.71 10.10
C TYR A 92 -16.10 1.66 10.28
N ARG A 93 -15.99 2.91 9.80
CA ARG A 93 -17.09 3.89 9.87
C ARG A 93 -18.32 3.43 9.11
N THR A 94 -18.16 2.83 7.94
CA THR A 94 -19.27 2.25 7.18
C THR A 94 -20.02 1.22 8.00
N MET A 95 -19.30 0.29 8.64
CA MET A 95 -19.92 -0.72 9.49
C MET A 95 -20.58 -0.14 10.74
N MET A 96 -20.00 0.91 11.32
CA MET A 96 -20.65 1.63 12.44
C MET A 96 -21.99 2.25 12.02
N PHE A 97 -22.06 2.89 10.85
CA PHE A 97 -23.30 3.48 10.36
C PHE A 97 -24.36 2.42 10.03
N VAL A 98 -23.94 1.28 9.48
CA VAL A 98 -24.84 0.14 9.28
C VAL A 98 -25.40 -0.38 10.60
N ALA A 99 -24.56 -0.53 11.62
CA ALA A 99 -24.99 -0.98 12.96
C ALA A 99 -25.90 0.03 13.68
N ALA A 100 -25.77 1.32 13.35
CA ALA A 100 -26.64 2.39 13.83
C ALA A 100 -27.90 2.58 12.98
N GLU A 101 -28.16 1.72 12.00
CA GLU A 101 -29.27 1.78 11.04
C GLU A 101 -29.30 3.07 10.20
N ASP A 102 -28.20 3.84 10.15
CA ASP A 102 -28.03 5.03 9.30
C ASP A 102 -27.50 4.63 7.92
N TYR A 103 -28.36 4.05 7.10
CA TYR A 103 -27.98 3.51 5.79
C TYR A 103 -27.57 4.59 4.79
N GLU A 104 -28.08 5.82 4.92
CA GLU A 104 -27.69 6.92 4.03
C GLU A 104 -26.21 7.26 4.20
N ARG A 105 -25.75 7.46 5.44
CA ARG A 105 -24.33 7.72 5.71
C ARG A 105 -23.46 6.51 5.44
N ALA A 106 -23.97 5.31 5.74
CA ALA A 106 -23.25 4.07 5.43
C ALA A 106 -22.96 3.93 3.93
N LEU A 107 -23.94 4.24 3.06
CA LEU A 107 -23.76 4.20 1.61
C LEU A 107 -22.74 5.24 1.12
N VAL A 108 -22.81 6.47 1.61
CA VAL A 108 -21.87 7.53 1.20
C VAL A 108 -20.43 7.15 1.57
N VAL A 109 -20.19 6.86 2.86
CA VAL A 109 -18.83 6.53 3.34
C VAL A 109 -18.33 5.21 2.74
N GLY A 110 -19.23 4.25 2.56
CA GLY A 110 -18.91 2.95 1.96
C GLY A 110 -18.48 3.07 0.50
N THR A 111 -19.24 3.82 -0.29
CA THR A 111 -18.89 4.03 -1.71
C THR A 111 -17.59 4.79 -1.88
N GLU A 112 -17.35 5.86 -1.12
CA GLU A 112 -16.08 6.59 -1.13
C GLU A 112 -14.90 5.66 -0.78
N THR A 113 -15.08 4.83 0.23
CA THR A 113 -14.05 3.86 0.68
C THR A 113 -13.77 2.82 -0.40
N LEU A 114 -14.81 2.24 -1.02
CA LEU A 114 -14.66 1.25 -2.08
C LEU A 114 -13.98 1.85 -3.32
N VAL A 115 -14.35 3.06 -3.71
CA VAL A 115 -13.70 3.78 -4.82
C VAL A 115 -12.22 4.03 -4.50
N GLY A 116 -11.89 4.40 -3.26
CA GLY A 116 -10.50 4.57 -2.81
C GLY A 116 -9.69 3.27 -2.90
N ILE A 117 -10.26 2.15 -2.45
CA ILE A 117 -9.62 0.82 -2.55
C ILE A 117 -9.43 0.43 -4.03
N GLY A 118 -10.44 0.64 -4.87
CA GLY A 118 -10.36 0.42 -6.31
C GLY A 118 -9.28 1.25 -6.97
N ALA A 119 -9.14 2.51 -6.58
CA ALA A 119 -8.09 3.40 -7.08
C ALA A 119 -6.68 2.91 -6.73
N ILE A 120 -6.45 2.43 -5.50
CA ILE A 120 -5.18 1.79 -5.10
C ILE A 120 -4.91 0.56 -5.96
N ALA A 121 -5.90 -0.31 -6.12
CA ALA A 121 -5.76 -1.55 -6.90
C ALA A 121 -5.42 -1.26 -8.37
N LEU A 122 -6.06 -0.27 -8.97
CA LEU A 122 -5.74 0.17 -10.34
C LEU A 122 -4.31 0.72 -10.44
N GLY A 123 -3.88 1.55 -9.50
CA GLY A 123 -2.52 2.07 -9.45
C GLY A 123 -1.47 0.96 -9.39
N LEU A 124 -1.68 -0.04 -8.53
CA LEU A 124 -0.81 -1.21 -8.41
C LEU A 124 -0.79 -2.06 -9.68
N THR A 125 -1.97 -2.29 -10.28
CA THR A 125 -2.07 -3.09 -11.51
C THR A 125 -1.30 -2.43 -12.65
N ILE A 126 -1.40 -1.12 -12.79
CA ILE A 126 -0.63 -0.37 -13.79
C ILE A 126 0.86 -0.46 -13.49
N ALA A 127 1.28 -0.31 -12.24
CA ALA A 127 2.68 -0.45 -11.85
C ALA A 127 3.25 -1.82 -12.23
N THR A 128 2.53 -2.90 -11.93
CA THR A 128 2.94 -4.26 -12.28
C THR A 128 2.95 -4.49 -13.78
N ALA A 129 1.97 -3.96 -14.53
CA ALA A 129 1.89 -4.06 -15.97
C ALA A 129 3.07 -3.36 -16.69
N VAL A 130 3.46 -2.18 -16.20
CA VAL A 130 4.64 -1.44 -16.72
C VAL A 130 5.89 -2.29 -16.57
N PHE A 131 6.10 -2.90 -15.40
CA PHE A 131 7.26 -3.73 -15.18
C PHE A 131 7.18 -5.11 -15.84
N ALA A 132 6.00 -5.67 -16.08
CA ALA A 132 5.83 -6.93 -16.80
C ALA A 132 6.40 -6.86 -18.22
N ASN A 133 6.32 -5.71 -18.87
CA ASN A 133 6.88 -5.47 -20.20
C ASN A 133 8.41 -5.26 -20.20
N ILE A 134 9.00 -4.93 -19.06
CA ILE A 134 10.45 -4.74 -18.93
C ILE A 134 11.06 -6.09 -18.54
N ARG A 135 11.49 -6.87 -19.52
CA ARG A 135 12.25 -8.12 -19.30
C ARG A 135 13.63 -7.79 -18.75
N PHE A 136 13.80 -7.86 -17.44
CA PHE A 136 15.13 -8.04 -16.87
C PHE A 136 15.55 -9.49 -17.03
N PRO A 137 16.81 -9.78 -17.40
CA PRO A 137 17.27 -11.16 -17.52
C PRO A 137 17.13 -11.85 -16.17
N SER A 138 16.16 -12.75 -16.09
CA SER A 138 15.96 -13.64 -14.95
C SER A 138 17.19 -14.54 -14.86
N GLY A 139 18.07 -14.26 -13.91
CA GLY A 139 19.12 -15.18 -13.55
C GLY A 139 18.46 -16.49 -13.10
N LYS A 140 18.67 -17.57 -13.88
CA LYS A 140 18.22 -18.92 -13.60
C LYS A 140 18.49 -19.23 -12.12
N ALA A 141 17.43 -19.42 -11.34
CA ALA A 141 17.54 -20.14 -10.08
C ALA A 141 17.97 -21.57 -10.44
N SER A 142 19.24 -21.89 -10.19
CA SER A 142 19.71 -23.26 -10.24
C SER A 142 19.04 -24.04 -9.12
N PRO A 143 18.36 -25.15 -9.42
CA PRO A 143 17.84 -26.02 -8.38
C PRO A 143 19.02 -26.76 -7.75
N LYS A 144 19.19 -26.62 -6.44
CA LYS A 144 19.88 -27.56 -5.58
C LYS A 144 19.02 -27.83 -4.36
#